data_acd4df8cf6f3b3337196a734742b0f7c
#
_entry.id   acd4df8cf6f3b3337196a734742b0f7c
#
_cell.length_a   1.000
_cell.length_b   1.000
_cell.length_c   1.000
_cell.angle_alpha   90.00
_cell.angle_beta   90.00
_cell.angle_gamma   90.00
#
_symmetry.space_group_name_H-M   'P 1'
#
loop_
_entity.id
_entity.type
_entity.pdbx_description
1 polymer ?
#
loop_
_entity_poly.entity_id
_entity_poly.type
_entity_poly.pdbx_seq_one_letter_code
_entity_poly.pdbx_strand_id
1 'polypeptide(L)'
;MRYFFSLLAIAVLAISCSNNQNIKEGKSMVKAEGAKPLSYLSELGEMIPREVLFGNPDKTGVKISPDGLKMSWLESDESGILNVFIKNYPEGELKQVTKDEKRGIRSYGWTYDSEKILYIQDKDGDENWHLYIVDLKTGETKDMTPFPGVRAQNLILDRKFPDKALIGLNKRDAAVFDMYRLDLKTGELEMTAENPGDVAGWGTDHEFKLRIAVATDPVTADEIVRIRNNETEPFRELIRIPFGENGGVINFAPDNKNLYFLTSTG
;
A
#
# COMPACT_ATOMS: atom_id res chain seq x y z
N MET A 1 -27.70 -10.24 53.83
CA MET A 1 -27.65 -10.96 52.55
C MET A 1 -26.24 -10.82 51.99
N ARG A 2 -25.50 -11.92 52.02
CA ARG A 2 -24.06 -11.96 51.66
C ARG A 2 -23.90 -12.23 50.17
N TYR A 3 -23.23 -11.38 49.44
CA TYR A 3 -22.77 -11.65 48.06
C TYR A 3 -21.32 -12.15 48.10
N PHE A 4 -21.13 -13.40 47.61
CA PHE A 4 -19.83 -14.00 47.36
C PHE A 4 -19.23 -13.43 46.08
N PHE A 5 -18.07 -12.82 46.20
CA PHE A 5 -17.21 -12.52 45.05
C PHE A 5 -16.27 -13.70 44.80
N SER A 6 -16.39 -14.32 43.65
CA SER A 6 -15.46 -15.34 43.17
C SER A 6 -14.33 -14.64 42.42
N LEU A 7 -13.13 -14.62 42.99
CA LEU A 7 -11.90 -14.17 42.32
C LEU A 7 -11.39 -15.31 41.44
N LEU A 8 -11.37 -15.10 40.15
CA LEU A 8 -10.65 -15.95 39.20
C LEU A 8 -9.25 -15.41 39.03
N ALA A 9 -8.27 -16.10 39.63
CA ALA A 9 -6.86 -15.76 39.48
C ALA A 9 -6.34 -16.25 38.13
N ILE A 10 -5.97 -15.32 37.22
CA ILE A 10 -5.24 -15.63 36.01
C ILE A 10 -3.75 -15.58 36.34
N ALA A 11 -3.10 -16.75 36.30
CA ALA A 11 -1.65 -16.86 36.45
C ALA A 11 -0.99 -16.48 35.11
N VAL A 12 -0.30 -15.34 35.09
CA VAL A 12 0.57 -14.94 34.01
C VAL A 12 1.93 -15.63 34.22
N LEU A 13 2.26 -16.59 33.36
CA LEU A 13 3.59 -17.18 33.29
C LEU A 13 4.53 -16.22 32.52
N ALA A 14 5.31 -15.45 33.26
CA ALA A 14 6.43 -14.70 32.70
C ALA A 14 7.59 -15.66 32.45
N ILE A 15 7.92 -15.97 31.20
CA ILE A 15 9.14 -16.67 30.82
C ILE A 15 10.25 -15.62 30.70
N SER A 16 11.09 -15.55 31.71
CA SER A 16 12.34 -14.80 31.71
C SER A 16 13.40 -15.54 30.89
N CYS A 17 13.85 -14.96 29.79
CA CYS A 17 15.04 -15.42 29.09
C CYS A 17 16.28 -14.86 29.82
N SER A 18 16.91 -15.64 30.67
CA SER A 18 18.26 -15.36 31.15
C SER A 18 19.27 -16.10 30.30
N ASN A 19 20.22 -15.34 29.74
CA ASN A 19 21.42 -15.82 29.10
C ASN A 19 22.19 -16.76 30.03
N ASN A 20 22.47 -17.98 29.57
CA ASN A 20 23.65 -18.70 30.05
C ASN A 20 24.20 -19.61 28.96
N GLN A 21 25.44 -19.34 28.60
CA GLN A 21 26.27 -20.16 27.73
C GLN A 21 26.52 -21.49 28.43
N ASN A 22 26.19 -22.59 27.75
CA ASN A 22 26.80 -23.89 27.75
C ASN A 22 25.84 -24.91 27.13
N ILE A 23 25.78 -24.95 25.83
CA ILE A 23 25.12 -26.06 25.14
C ILE A 23 26.16 -27.18 24.99
N LYS A 24 26.14 -28.13 25.93
CA LYS A 24 26.68 -29.44 25.71
C LYS A 24 25.78 -30.18 24.74
N GLU A 25 26.35 -30.74 23.71
CA GLU A 25 25.68 -31.64 22.78
C GLU A 25 24.85 -32.67 23.53
N GLY A 26 23.54 -32.58 23.40
CA GLY A 26 22.57 -33.52 23.93
C GLY A 26 21.67 -34.00 22.79
N LYS A 27 22.02 -35.20 22.27
CA LYS A 27 21.19 -36.00 21.38
C LYS A 27 19.77 -36.13 21.92
N SER A 28 18.79 -35.68 21.17
CA SER A 28 17.49 -36.33 21.03
C SER A 28 16.79 -35.84 19.75
N MET A 29 17.21 -36.34 18.61
CA MET A 29 16.31 -36.41 17.46
C MET A 29 15.25 -37.46 17.79
N VAL A 30 14.01 -37.03 17.95
CA VAL A 30 12.84 -37.91 17.85
C VAL A 30 12.88 -38.48 16.44
N LYS A 31 13.24 -39.74 16.30
CA LYS A 31 13.06 -40.48 15.05
C LYS A 31 11.57 -40.58 14.81
N ALA A 32 11.04 -39.82 13.87
CA ALA A 32 9.77 -40.12 13.26
C ALA A 32 9.92 -41.47 12.52
N GLU A 33 9.42 -42.55 13.12
CA GLU A 33 9.32 -43.82 12.44
C GLU A 33 8.37 -43.66 11.26
N GLY A 34 8.88 -43.81 10.04
CA GLY A 34 8.12 -43.78 8.81
C GLY A 34 8.50 -42.66 7.81
N ALA A 35 9.37 -41.73 8.15
CA ALA A 35 9.91 -40.81 7.18
C ALA A 35 10.84 -41.57 6.24
N LYS A 36 10.46 -41.74 4.97
CA LYS A 36 11.39 -42.16 3.93
C LYS A 36 12.60 -41.25 3.96
N PRO A 37 13.84 -41.81 3.84
CA PRO A 37 14.99 -40.94 3.73
C PRO A 37 14.78 -39.99 2.56
N LEU A 38 15.22 -38.72 2.73
CA LEU A 38 15.14 -37.67 1.72
C LEU A 38 16.00 -37.97 0.47
N SER A 39 16.20 -39.24 0.15
CA SER A 39 16.93 -39.71 -1.04
C SER A 39 16.35 -39.23 -2.35
N TYR A 40 15.08 -38.88 -2.38
CA TYR A 40 14.45 -38.26 -3.57
C TYR A 40 14.98 -36.83 -3.83
N LEU A 41 15.62 -36.17 -2.85
CA LEU A 41 16.25 -34.85 -3.07
C LEU A 41 17.49 -34.97 -3.99
N SER A 42 18.11 -36.14 -4.10
CA SER A 42 19.18 -36.36 -5.06
C SER A 42 18.69 -36.54 -6.50
N GLU A 43 17.38 -36.77 -6.68
CA GLU A 43 16.70 -36.84 -7.98
C GLU A 43 16.14 -35.48 -8.43
N LEU A 44 16.03 -34.55 -7.50
CA LEU A 44 15.73 -33.15 -7.80
C LEU A 44 17.04 -32.53 -8.27
N GLY A 45 17.10 -32.07 -9.49
CA GLY A 45 18.28 -31.39 -10.03
C GLY A 45 18.89 -30.36 -9.06
N GLU A 46 19.92 -29.69 -9.47
CA GLU A 46 20.62 -28.69 -8.66
C GLU A 46 19.63 -27.69 -8.03
N MET A 47 19.66 -27.54 -6.70
CA MET A 47 18.76 -26.60 -6.00
C MET A 47 19.05 -25.18 -6.48
N ILE A 48 18.00 -24.46 -6.82
CA ILE A 48 18.11 -23.04 -7.19
C ILE A 48 18.64 -22.27 -5.96
N PRO A 49 19.76 -21.56 -6.06
CA PRO A 49 20.30 -20.77 -4.94
C PRO A 49 19.28 -19.77 -4.41
N ARG A 50 19.29 -19.51 -3.10
CA ARG A 50 18.37 -18.55 -2.47
C ARG A 50 18.52 -17.16 -3.04
N GLU A 51 19.72 -16.78 -3.43
CA GLU A 51 20.05 -15.48 -4.03
C GLU A 51 19.33 -15.29 -5.35
N VAL A 52 19.12 -16.35 -6.12
CA VAL A 52 18.34 -16.32 -7.38
C VAL A 52 16.85 -16.20 -7.10
N LEU A 53 16.34 -16.85 -6.04
CA LEU A 53 14.92 -16.86 -5.70
C LEU A 53 14.48 -15.58 -4.96
N PHE A 54 15.33 -15.02 -4.13
CA PHE A 54 15.00 -13.96 -3.17
C PHE A 54 15.88 -12.70 -3.33
N GLY A 55 16.82 -12.72 -4.25
CA GLY A 55 17.61 -11.54 -4.61
C GLY A 55 16.73 -10.48 -5.29
N ASN A 56 17.17 -9.23 -5.20
CA ASN A 56 16.52 -8.17 -5.97
C ASN A 56 16.74 -8.44 -7.48
N PRO A 57 15.70 -8.26 -8.30
CA PRO A 57 15.87 -8.34 -9.75
C PRO A 57 16.77 -7.20 -10.24
N ASP A 58 17.51 -7.42 -11.31
CA ASP A 58 18.33 -6.37 -11.92
C ASP A 58 17.48 -5.15 -12.31
N LYS A 59 16.31 -5.42 -12.89
CA LYS A 59 15.34 -4.38 -13.26
C LYS A 59 13.92 -4.87 -13.04
N THR A 60 13.06 -4.01 -12.46
CA THR A 60 11.65 -4.32 -12.25
C THR A 60 10.77 -3.09 -12.33
N GLY A 61 9.46 -3.27 -12.41
CA GLY A 61 8.48 -2.19 -12.37
C GLY A 61 8.62 -1.19 -13.52
N VAL A 62 8.96 -1.65 -14.72
CA VAL A 62 9.13 -0.80 -15.91
C VAL A 62 7.84 -0.04 -16.21
N LYS A 63 7.96 1.27 -16.43
CA LYS A 63 6.85 2.17 -16.79
C LYS A 63 7.28 3.12 -17.90
N ILE A 64 6.29 3.52 -18.71
CA ILE A 64 6.43 4.61 -19.67
C ILE A 64 5.80 5.87 -19.07
N SER A 65 6.42 7.00 -19.25
CA SER A 65 5.84 8.30 -18.86
C SER A 65 4.55 8.57 -19.63
N PRO A 66 3.58 9.31 -19.07
CA PRO A 66 2.30 9.60 -19.74
C PRO A 66 2.43 10.28 -21.12
N ASP A 67 3.51 11.02 -21.37
CA ASP A 67 3.84 11.64 -22.67
C ASP A 67 4.50 10.65 -23.67
N GLY A 68 4.87 9.44 -23.22
CA GLY A 68 5.52 8.42 -24.04
C GLY A 68 7.01 8.65 -24.32
N LEU A 69 7.61 9.72 -23.75
CA LEU A 69 8.97 10.14 -24.10
C LEU A 69 10.06 9.59 -23.18
N LYS A 70 9.67 8.97 -22.06
CA LYS A 70 10.61 8.43 -21.07
C LYS A 70 10.22 7.03 -20.64
N MET A 71 11.21 6.20 -20.37
CA MET A 71 11.09 4.95 -19.64
C MET A 71 11.65 5.11 -18.23
N SER A 72 11.04 4.41 -17.27
CA SER A 72 11.52 4.30 -15.91
C SER A 72 11.44 2.86 -15.41
N TRP A 73 12.26 2.51 -14.42
CA TRP A 73 12.25 1.22 -13.76
C TRP A 73 12.92 1.33 -12.40
N LEU A 74 12.75 0.31 -11.59
CA LEU A 74 13.54 0.08 -10.38
C LEU A 74 14.74 -0.77 -10.74
N GLU A 75 15.93 -0.33 -10.32
CA GLU A 75 17.22 -1.01 -10.48
C GLU A 75 18.02 -0.87 -9.20
N SER A 76 18.81 -1.88 -8.85
CA SER A 76 19.74 -1.77 -7.73
C SER A 76 20.88 -0.82 -8.10
N ASP A 77 21.16 0.12 -7.20
CA ASP A 77 22.37 0.95 -7.30
C ASP A 77 23.63 0.14 -6.93
N GLU A 78 24.79 0.81 -6.87
CA GLU A 78 26.07 0.17 -6.53
C GLU A 78 26.10 -0.46 -5.13
N SER A 79 25.19 -0.05 -4.23
CA SER A 79 25.02 -0.60 -2.88
C SER A 79 24.01 -1.74 -2.83
N GLY A 80 23.40 -2.13 -3.96
CA GLY A 80 22.38 -3.17 -4.03
C GLY A 80 20.99 -2.70 -3.60
N ILE A 81 20.77 -1.39 -3.50
CA ILE A 81 19.52 -0.80 -3.03
C ILE A 81 18.68 -0.36 -4.23
N LEU A 82 17.42 -0.79 -4.28
CA LEU A 82 16.51 -0.45 -5.37
C LEU A 82 16.18 1.05 -5.37
N ASN A 83 16.49 1.69 -6.47
CA ASN A 83 16.18 3.08 -6.74
C ASN A 83 15.46 3.23 -8.08
N VAL A 84 14.82 4.37 -8.31
CA VAL A 84 14.16 4.68 -9.59
C VAL A 84 15.18 5.25 -10.56
N PHE A 85 15.25 4.64 -11.73
CA PHE A 85 16.04 5.10 -12.86
C PHE A 85 15.12 5.50 -14.01
N ILE A 86 15.52 6.50 -14.77
CA ILE A 86 14.81 6.97 -15.97
C ILE A 86 15.76 7.10 -17.14
N LYS A 87 15.20 6.97 -18.35
CA LYS A 87 15.90 7.18 -19.62
C LYS A 87 14.92 7.78 -20.62
N ASN A 88 15.35 8.72 -21.45
CA ASN A 88 14.56 9.15 -22.62
C ASN A 88 14.43 7.99 -23.60
N TYR A 89 13.26 7.85 -24.21
CA TYR A 89 12.96 6.79 -25.16
C TYR A 89 12.90 7.37 -26.59
N PRO A 90 13.41 6.64 -27.61
CA PRO A 90 14.10 5.35 -27.52
C PRO A 90 15.55 5.44 -27.04
N GLU A 91 16.22 6.56 -27.21
CA GLU A 91 17.62 6.79 -26.93
C GLU A 91 17.79 7.95 -25.93
N GLY A 92 18.72 7.80 -25.00
CA GLY A 92 19.01 8.81 -24.01
C GLY A 92 19.92 8.27 -22.91
N GLU A 93 20.46 9.15 -22.11
CA GLU A 93 21.28 8.79 -20.96
C GLU A 93 20.43 8.25 -19.80
N LEU A 94 20.98 7.27 -19.12
CA LEU A 94 20.40 6.71 -17.89
C LEU A 94 20.63 7.69 -16.74
N LYS A 95 19.58 7.98 -15.99
CA LYS A 95 19.65 8.84 -14.81
C LYS A 95 18.97 8.16 -13.62
N GLN A 96 19.68 8.04 -12.52
CA GLN A 96 19.09 7.70 -11.21
C GLN A 96 18.38 8.94 -10.67
N VAL A 97 17.10 8.79 -10.27
CA VAL A 97 16.27 9.93 -9.83
C VAL A 97 15.87 9.87 -8.35
N THR A 98 15.98 8.70 -7.72
CA THR A 98 15.83 8.57 -6.26
C THR A 98 17.14 8.13 -5.63
N LYS A 99 17.32 8.40 -4.34
CA LYS A 99 18.55 8.08 -3.60
C LYS A 99 18.19 7.51 -2.23
N ASP A 100 17.47 6.39 -2.23
CA ASP A 100 17.28 5.63 -1.00
C ASP A 100 18.58 4.88 -0.69
N GLU A 101 19.02 4.94 0.57
CA GLU A 101 20.29 4.38 1.02
C GLU A 101 20.14 3.15 1.92
N LYS A 102 18.89 2.72 2.20
CA LYS A 102 18.66 1.68 3.19
C LYS A 102 17.71 0.58 2.73
N ARG A 103 16.46 0.92 2.44
CA ARG A 103 15.39 -0.06 2.23
C ARG A 103 15.04 -0.30 0.77
N GLY A 104 15.39 0.63 -0.09
CA GLY A 104 15.03 0.62 -1.49
C GLY A 104 13.59 1.01 -1.76
N ILE A 105 13.35 1.63 -2.90
CA ILE A 105 12.03 1.99 -3.38
C ILE A 105 11.36 0.72 -3.92
N ARG A 106 10.16 0.39 -3.45
CA ARG A 106 9.41 -0.80 -3.87
C ARG A 106 8.31 -0.52 -4.87
N SER A 107 7.78 0.70 -4.85
CA SER A 107 6.71 1.14 -5.75
C SER A 107 6.87 2.62 -6.04
N TYR A 108 6.65 2.98 -7.29
CA TYR A 108 6.70 4.36 -7.75
C TYR A 108 5.68 4.59 -8.88
N GLY A 109 5.42 5.83 -9.22
CA GLY A 109 4.55 6.22 -10.31
C GLY A 109 4.98 7.52 -10.96
N TRP A 110 4.43 7.81 -12.14
CA TRP A 110 4.54 9.09 -12.81
C TRP A 110 3.40 10.01 -12.41
N THR A 111 3.65 11.30 -12.30
CA THR A 111 2.59 12.30 -12.42
C THR A 111 2.13 12.39 -13.87
N TYR A 112 0.88 12.75 -14.10
CA TYR A 112 0.33 12.78 -15.46
C TYR A 112 0.90 13.89 -16.35
N ASP A 113 1.59 14.89 -15.78
CA ASP A 113 2.37 15.90 -16.51
C ASP A 113 3.73 15.36 -17.00
N SER A 114 4.11 14.12 -16.63
CA SER A 114 5.42 13.52 -16.96
C SER A 114 6.65 14.25 -16.43
N GLU A 115 6.46 15.16 -15.47
CA GLU A 115 7.54 15.99 -14.93
C GLU A 115 8.08 15.47 -13.60
N LYS A 116 7.33 14.57 -12.91
CA LYS A 116 7.69 14.11 -11.56
C LYS A 116 7.48 12.62 -11.38
N ILE A 117 8.23 12.06 -10.43
CA ILE A 117 8.07 10.70 -9.92
C ILE A 117 7.48 10.78 -8.52
N LEU A 118 6.46 9.97 -8.26
CA LEU A 118 5.86 9.75 -6.95
C LEU A 118 6.30 8.39 -6.41
N TYR A 119 6.62 8.30 -5.12
CA TYR A 119 6.85 7.03 -4.45
C TYR A 119 6.44 7.08 -2.98
N ILE A 120 6.19 5.92 -2.40
CA ILE A 120 5.89 5.77 -0.98
C ILE A 120 7.08 5.10 -0.31
N GLN A 121 7.55 5.65 0.81
CA GLN A 121 8.64 5.13 1.61
C GLN A 121 8.39 5.40 3.10
N ASP A 122 8.81 4.46 3.94
CA ASP A 122 8.86 4.60 5.39
C ASP A 122 10.28 4.98 5.85
N LYS A 123 10.39 5.46 7.06
CA LYS A 123 11.68 5.80 7.63
C LYS A 123 12.17 4.68 8.53
N ASP A 124 13.26 4.03 8.12
CA ASP A 124 13.96 3.02 8.91
C ASP A 124 13.10 1.80 9.33
N GLY A 125 11.97 1.57 8.67
CA GLY A 125 11.07 0.48 8.99
C GLY A 125 10.01 0.77 10.03
N ASP A 126 9.71 2.04 10.27
CA ASP A 126 8.66 2.47 11.21
C ASP A 126 7.24 2.26 10.68
N GLU A 127 7.12 1.84 9.42
CA GLU A 127 5.84 1.59 8.70
C GLU A 127 4.93 2.82 8.58
N ASN A 128 5.42 4.01 8.95
CA ASN A 128 4.75 5.27 8.66
C ASN A 128 5.13 5.72 7.26
N TRP A 129 4.43 5.19 6.28
CA TRP A 129 4.69 5.44 4.86
C TRP A 129 4.32 6.86 4.47
N HIS A 130 5.29 7.65 4.01
CA HIS A 130 5.08 8.98 3.48
C HIS A 130 5.07 8.98 1.95
N LEU A 131 4.31 9.91 1.35
CA LEU A 131 4.36 10.17 -0.09
C LEU A 131 5.48 11.16 -0.39
N TYR A 132 6.41 10.74 -1.22
CA TYR A 132 7.48 11.59 -1.75
C TYR A 132 7.24 11.92 -3.22
N ILE A 133 7.70 13.10 -3.63
CA ILE A 133 7.69 13.53 -5.03
C ILE A 133 9.10 13.97 -5.42
N VAL A 134 9.57 13.52 -6.59
CA VAL A 134 10.84 13.95 -7.18
C VAL A 134 10.54 14.78 -8.40
N ASP A 135 10.98 16.03 -8.42
CA ASP A 135 10.96 16.89 -9.60
C ASP A 135 12.11 16.51 -10.52
N LEU A 136 11.80 16.08 -11.74
CA LEU A 136 12.81 15.58 -12.68
C LEU A 136 13.68 16.68 -13.30
N LYS A 137 13.20 17.92 -13.28
CA LYS A 137 13.93 19.07 -13.78
C LYS A 137 14.99 19.55 -12.80
N THR A 138 14.61 19.67 -11.53
CA THR A 138 15.51 20.17 -10.46
C THR A 138 16.28 19.05 -9.78
N GLY A 139 15.72 17.82 -9.76
CA GLY A 139 16.22 16.68 -8.97
C GLY A 139 15.86 16.78 -7.48
N GLU A 140 15.05 17.74 -7.09
CA GLU A 140 14.61 17.91 -5.71
C GLU A 140 13.60 16.84 -5.32
N THR A 141 13.78 16.27 -4.13
CA THR A 141 12.82 15.35 -3.51
C THR A 141 12.12 16.06 -2.36
N LYS A 142 10.79 16.01 -2.35
CA LYS A 142 9.95 16.61 -1.30
C LYS A 142 9.06 15.55 -0.66
N ASP A 143 9.01 15.53 0.66
CA ASP A 143 7.98 14.81 1.42
C ASP A 143 6.67 15.59 1.35
N MET A 144 5.64 14.97 0.79
CA MET A 144 4.31 15.58 0.60
C MET A 144 3.38 15.33 1.79
N THR A 145 3.76 14.44 2.70
CA THR A 145 2.99 14.09 3.90
C THR A 145 3.87 14.10 5.16
N PRO A 146 4.56 15.21 5.47
CA PRO A 146 5.59 15.30 6.50
C PRO A 146 5.00 15.35 7.93
N PHE A 147 4.16 14.38 8.27
CA PHE A 147 3.48 14.32 9.55
C PHE A 147 4.02 13.15 10.37
N PRO A 148 4.72 13.39 11.49
CA PRO A 148 5.28 12.32 12.32
C PRO A 148 4.20 11.34 12.80
N GLY A 149 4.46 10.03 12.63
CA GLY A 149 3.54 8.96 13.03
C GLY A 149 2.30 8.82 12.15
N VAL A 150 2.21 9.56 11.04
CA VAL A 150 1.10 9.47 10.08
C VAL A 150 1.50 8.58 8.92
N ARG A 151 0.59 7.70 8.53
CA ARG A 151 0.74 6.81 7.40
C ARG A 151 -0.11 7.29 6.23
N ALA A 152 0.47 7.29 5.04
CA ALA A 152 -0.20 7.56 3.78
C ALA A 152 -0.57 6.26 3.05
N GLN A 153 -1.76 6.23 2.43
CA GLN A 153 -2.22 5.14 1.57
C GLN A 153 -3.26 5.64 0.55
N ASN A 154 -3.77 4.76 -0.28
CA ASN A 154 -4.89 5.05 -1.21
C ASN A 154 -4.63 6.29 -2.09
N LEU A 155 -3.43 6.36 -2.70
CA LEU A 155 -3.11 7.43 -3.64
C LEU A 155 -3.92 7.24 -4.94
N ILE A 156 -4.73 8.24 -5.27
CA ILE A 156 -5.52 8.31 -6.51
C ILE A 156 -5.04 9.51 -7.32
N LEU A 157 -4.75 9.27 -8.59
CA LEU A 157 -4.36 10.29 -9.57
C LEU A 157 -5.38 10.30 -10.72
N ASP A 158 -5.56 11.44 -11.34
CA ASP A 158 -6.42 11.58 -12.52
C ASP A 158 -5.70 12.38 -13.62
N ARG A 159 -5.82 11.91 -14.88
CA ARG A 159 -5.15 12.52 -16.04
C ARG A 159 -5.64 13.94 -16.34
N LYS A 160 -6.90 14.24 -16.05
CA LYS A 160 -7.48 15.57 -16.26
C LYS A 160 -7.01 16.59 -15.22
N PHE A 161 -6.50 16.09 -14.08
CA PHE A 161 -6.07 16.89 -12.95
C PHE A 161 -4.63 16.55 -12.55
N PRO A 162 -3.64 16.78 -13.44
CA PRO A 162 -2.28 16.27 -13.28
C PRO A 162 -1.52 16.90 -12.10
N ASP A 163 -2.00 18.00 -11.55
CA ASP A 163 -1.45 18.71 -10.40
C ASP A 163 -2.17 18.38 -9.08
N LYS A 164 -3.13 17.45 -9.09
CA LYS A 164 -3.88 17.03 -7.91
C LYS A 164 -3.76 15.53 -7.66
N ALA A 165 -3.85 15.17 -6.39
CA ALA A 165 -4.02 13.79 -5.96
C ALA A 165 -5.10 13.71 -4.87
N LEU A 166 -5.68 12.52 -4.68
CA LEU A 166 -6.37 12.17 -3.45
C LEU A 166 -5.53 11.15 -2.71
N ILE A 167 -5.41 11.31 -1.38
CA ILE A 167 -4.57 10.46 -0.55
C ILE A 167 -5.23 10.22 0.80
N GLY A 168 -5.18 8.98 1.26
CA GLY A 168 -5.65 8.61 2.59
C GLY A 168 -4.55 8.83 3.63
N LEU A 169 -4.87 9.52 4.74
CA LEU A 169 -3.96 9.73 5.86
C LEU A 169 -4.66 9.39 7.17
N ASN A 170 -3.98 8.68 8.07
CA ASN A 170 -4.45 8.40 9.42
C ASN A 170 -4.09 9.53 10.42
N LYS A 171 -4.18 10.78 9.95
CA LYS A 171 -3.73 11.97 10.68
C LYS A 171 -4.64 12.34 11.85
N ARG A 172 -5.96 12.15 11.71
CA ARG A 172 -6.96 12.45 12.74
C ARG A 172 -7.04 11.35 13.79
N ASP A 173 -7.00 10.11 13.33
CA ASP A 173 -7.09 8.90 14.14
C ASP A 173 -6.15 7.84 13.54
N ALA A 174 -5.28 7.26 14.36
CA ALA A 174 -4.28 6.28 13.91
C ALA A 174 -4.89 4.99 13.33
N ALA A 175 -6.15 4.69 13.68
CA ALA A 175 -6.84 3.49 13.23
C ALA A 175 -7.56 3.66 11.88
N VAL A 176 -7.81 4.89 11.43
CA VAL A 176 -8.63 5.16 10.24
C VAL A 176 -7.96 6.15 9.29
N PHE A 177 -8.25 6.01 8.00
CA PHE A 177 -7.67 6.84 6.95
C PHE A 177 -8.74 7.74 6.35
N ASP A 178 -8.65 9.02 6.66
CA ASP A 178 -9.44 10.06 6.04
C ASP A 178 -8.86 10.41 4.66
N MET A 179 -9.69 10.85 3.73
CA MET A 179 -9.25 11.26 2.40
C MET A 179 -8.98 12.75 2.33
N TYR A 180 -7.82 13.08 1.76
CA TYR A 180 -7.36 14.44 1.53
C TYR A 180 -7.12 14.68 0.04
N ARG A 181 -7.47 15.87 -0.42
CA ARG A 181 -7.01 16.41 -1.69
C ARG A 181 -5.65 17.06 -1.48
N LEU A 182 -4.67 16.60 -2.23
CA LEU A 182 -3.29 17.08 -2.20
C LEU A 182 -2.99 17.86 -3.48
N ASP A 183 -2.50 19.08 -3.33
CA ASP A 183 -1.89 19.82 -4.44
C ASP A 183 -0.44 19.34 -4.63
N LEU A 184 -0.12 18.76 -5.79
CA LEU A 184 1.20 18.18 -6.06
C LEU A 184 2.30 19.23 -6.32
N LYS A 185 1.93 20.52 -6.47
CA LYS A 185 2.87 21.62 -6.62
C LYS A 185 3.22 22.26 -5.29
N THR A 186 2.20 22.59 -4.51
CA THR A 186 2.37 23.32 -3.24
C THR A 186 2.55 22.39 -2.05
N GLY A 187 1.94 21.22 -2.05
CA GLY A 187 1.85 20.30 -0.91
C GLY A 187 0.68 20.63 0.02
N GLU A 188 -0.21 21.55 -0.37
CA GLU A 188 -1.42 21.84 0.39
C GLU A 188 -2.34 20.63 0.45
N LEU A 189 -2.90 20.39 1.63
CA LEU A 189 -3.80 19.27 1.93
C LEU A 189 -5.16 19.83 2.43
N GLU A 190 -6.23 19.41 1.77
CA GLU A 190 -7.61 19.70 2.17
C GLU A 190 -8.35 18.38 2.44
N MET A 191 -8.98 18.24 3.61
CA MET A 191 -9.78 17.05 3.92
C MET A 191 -11.02 17.01 3.02
N THR A 192 -11.18 15.92 2.28
CA THR A 192 -12.30 15.72 1.33
C THR A 192 -13.37 14.81 1.92
N ALA A 193 -12.98 13.84 2.73
CA ALA A 193 -13.91 12.98 3.45
C ALA A 193 -13.29 12.43 4.73
N GLU A 194 -14.06 12.46 5.80
CA GLU A 194 -13.79 11.75 7.04
C GLU A 194 -14.22 10.28 6.89
N ASN A 195 -13.39 9.37 7.37
CA ASN A 195 -13.72 7.96 7.46
C ASN A 195 -14.38 7.68 8.81
N PRO A 196 -15.64 7.21 8.85
CA PRO A 196 -16.32 6.87 10.10
C PRO A 196 -15.76 5.61 10.80
N GLY A 197 -14.76 4.94 10.21
CA GLY A 197 -14.09 3.77 10.78
C GLY A 197 -14.38 2.45 10.07
N ASP A 198 -15.28 2.45 9.10
CA ASP A 198 -15.70 1.25 8.36
C ASP A 198 -15.39 1.30 6.86
N VAL A 199 -14.89 2.42 6.34
CA VAL A 199 -14.59 2.58 4.91
C VAL A 199 -13.20 2.05 4.59
N ALA A 200 -13.16 1.05 3.70
CA ALA A 200 -11.96 0.40 3.21
C ALA A 200 -11.51 0.92 1.83
N GLY A 201 -12.43 1.47 1.04
CA GLY A 201 -12.16 1.92 -0.33
C GLY A 201 -12.91 3.19 -0.69
N TRP A 202 -12.34 3.92 -1.67
CA TRP A 202 -12.86 5.19 -2.14
C TRP A 202 -12.86 5.25 -3.67
N GLY A 203 -13.81 5.98 -4.24
CA GLY A 203 -13.91 6.17 -5.68
C GLY A 203 -14.29 7.61 -6.07
N THR A 204 -13.79 8.03 -7.22
CA THR A 204 -14.02 9.35 -7.78
C THR A 204 -14.94 9.30 -8.98
N ASP A 205 -15.58 10.42 -9.25
CA ASP A 205 -16.28 10.66 -10.51
C ASP A 205 -15.35 11.23 -11.59
N HIS A 206 -15.88 11.52 -12.79
CA HIS A 206 -15.10 12.05 -13.92
C HIS A 206 -14.62 13.51 -13.73
N GLU A 207 -15.04 14.19 -12.67
CA GLU A 207 -14.56 15.51 -12.26
C GLU A 207 -13.60 15.43 -11.09
N PHE A 208 -13.09 14.22 -10.80
CA PHE A 208 -12.16 13.93 -9.71
C PHE A 208 -12.72 14.29 -8.33
N LYS A 209 -14.04 14.25 -8.17
CA LYS A 209 -14.73 14.41 -6.89
C LYS A 209 -14.89 13.05 -6.22
N LEU A 210 -14.62 12.99 -4.94
CA LEU A 210 -14.74 11.78 -4.13
C LEU A 210 -16.23 11.51 -3.85
N ARG A 211 -16.83 10.56 -4.55
CA ARG A 211 -18.28 10.31 -4.50
C ARG A 211 -18.67 8.91 -4.09
N ILE A 212 -17.75 7.97 -4.09
CA ILE A 212 -17.98 6.57 -3.69
C ILE A 212 -17.16 6.27 -2.44
N ALA A 213 -17.77 5.58 -1.48
CA ALA A 213 -17.12 4.96 -0.35
C ALA A 213 -17.55 3.49 -0.28
N VAL A 214 -16.58 2.59 -0.12
CA VAL A 214 -16.82 1.16 0.05
C VAL A 214 -16.49 0.82 1.50
N ALA A 215 -17.49 0.39 2.24
CA ALA A 215 -17.39 0.07 3.65
C ALA A 215 -17.66 -1.42 3.89
N THR A 216 -17.24 -1.91 5.04
CA THR A 216 -17.54 -3.27 5.50
C THR A 216 -18.40 -3.21 6.75
N ASP A 217 -19.52 -3.91 6.75
CA ASP A 217 -20.36 -4.05 7.92
C ASP A 217 -19.61 -4.88 9.00
N PRO A 218 -19.38 -4.33 10.21
CA PRO A 218 -18.57 -5.01 11.21
C PRO A 218 -19.25 -6.24 11.84
N VAL A 219 -20.56 -6.42 11.61
CA VAL A 219 -21.34 -7.52 12.17
C VAL A 219 -21.55 -8.63 11.17
N THR A 220 -21.99 -8.27 9.94
CA THR A 220 -22.33 -9.25 8.90
C THR A 220 -21.18 -9.50 7.92
N ALA A 221 -20.15 -8.65 7.93
CA ALA A 221 -19.07 -8.62 6.94
C ALA A 221 -19.56 -8.35 5.50
N ASP A 222 -20.79 -7.84 5.34
CA ASP A 222 -21.28 -7.40 4.03
C ASP A 222 -20.45 -6.19 3.53
N GLU A 223 -20.24 -6.12 2.23
CA GLU A 223 -19.71 -4.91 1.61
C GLU A 223 -20.84 -3.90 1.37
N ILE A 224 -20.63 -2.66 1.76
CA ILE A 224 -21.60 -1.58 1.62
C ILE A 224 -21.01 -0.52 0.68
N VAL A 225 -21.58 -0.38 -0.50
CA VAL A 225 -21.26 0.73 -1.39
C VAL A 225 -22.11 1.92 -1.01
N ARG A 226 -21.46 3.02 -0.67
CA ARG A 226 -22.09 4.30 -0.37
C ARG A 226 -21.78 5.32 -1.46
N ILE A 227 -22.72 6.23 -1.71
CA ILE A 227 -22.60 7.30 -2.70
C ILE A 227 -23.05 8.64 -2.12
N ARG A 228 -22.47 9.73 -2.65
CA ARG A 228 -22.96 11.10 -2.47
C ARG A 228 -23.02 11.82 -3.82
N ASN A 229 -23.90 12.83 -3.94
CA ASN A 229 -24.04 13.56 -5.20
C ASN A 229 -22.91 14.57 -5.41
N ASN A 230 -22.38 15.12 -4.32
CA ASN A 230 -21.26 16.08 -4.31
C ASN A 230 -20.47 15.95 -2.99
N GLU A 231 -19.33 16.62 -2.88
CA GLU A 231 -18.42 16.50 -1.74
C GLU A 231 -18.94 17.18 -0.45
N THR A 232 -20.00 17.97 -0.52
CA THR A 232 -20.63 18.63 0.65
C THR A 232 -21.78 17.83 1.24
N GLU A 233 -22.29 16.84 0.53
CA GLU A 233 -23.35 15.96 1.01
C GLU A 233 -22.79 14.74 1.77
N PRO A 234 -23.53 14.20 2.75
CA PRO A 234 -23.18 12.97 3.41
C PRO A 234 -23.29 11.78 2.45
N PHE A 235 -22.49 10.76 2.72
CA PHE A 235 -22.62 9.47 2.04
C PHE A 235 -23.91 8.76 2.48
N ARG A 236 -24.61 8.14 1.54
CA ARG A 236 -25.78 7.27 1.77
C ARG A 236 -25.52 5.88 1.19
N GLU A 237 -26.08 4.85 1.77
CA GLU A 237 -26.01 3.50 1.23
C GLU A 237 -26.69 3.47 -0.16
N LEU A 238 -25.98 2.91 -1.13
CA LEU A 238 -26.49 2.69 -2.48
C LEU A 238 -26.89 1.22 -2.66
N ILE A 239 -25.99 0.30 -2.28
CA ILE A 239 -26.20 -1.13 -2.38
C ILE A 239 -25.39 -1.85 -1.29
N ARG A 240 -25.91 -2.98 -0.85
CA ARG A 240 -25.27 -3.91 0.07
C ARG A 240 -25.05 -5.23 -0.63
N ILE A 241 -23.84 -5.75 -0.56
CA ILE A 241 -23.41 -7.01 -1.15
C ILE A 241 -23.19 -7.98 0.00
N PRO A 242 -23.99 -9.06 0.11
CA PRO A 242 -23.87 -10.03 1.19
C PRO A 242 -22.48 -10.66 1.23
N PHE A 243 -22.02 -10.98 2.43
CA PHE A 243 -20.77 -11.71 2.61
C PHE A 243 -20.77 -13.03 1.82
N GLY A 244 -19.70 -13.25 1.06
CA GLY A 244 -19.55 -14.40 0.15
C GLY A 244 -20.00 -14.14 -1.29
N GLU A 245 -20.71 -13.04 -1.55
CA GLU A 245 -20.99 -12.57 -2.90
C GLU A 245 -19.91 -11.61 -3.40
N ASN A 246 -19.84 -11.43 -4.72
CA ASN A 246 -18.91 -10.49 -5.34
C ASN A 246 -19.67 -9.35 -6.00
N GLY A 247 -19.15 -8.15 -5.84
CA GLY A 247 -19.72 -6.99 -6.51
C GLY A 247 -18.81 -5.76 -6.35
N GLY A 248 -19.16 -4.67 -7.02
CA GLY A 248 -18.46 -3.41 -6.87
C GLY A 248 -18.75 -2.41 -7.98
N VAL A 249 -18.46 -1.16 -7.70
CA VAL A 249 -18.53 -0.08 -8.70
C VAL A 249 -17.33 -0.21 -9.65
N ILE A 250 -17.61 -0.28 -10.94
CA ILE A 250 -16.57 -0.25 -11.97
C ILE A 250 -16.15 1.20 -12.24
N ASN A 251 -17.14 2.06 -12.56
CA ASN A 251 -16.89 3.47 -12.86
C ASN A 251 -18.24 4.24 -12.94
N PHE A 252 -18.16 5.56 -12.94
CA PHE A 252 -19.27 6.38 -13.40
C PHE A 252 -19.46 6.23 -14.92
N ALA A 253 -20.73 6.26 -15.36
CA ALA A 253 -21.05 6.36 -16.77
C ALA A 253 -20.64 7.74 -17.32
N PRO A 254 -20.54 7.93 -18.65
CA PRO A 254 -20.11 9.19 -19.25
C PRO A 254 -20.94 10.42 -18.84
N ASP A 255 -22.18 10.21 -18.39
CA ASP A 255 -23.08 11.27 -17.88
C ASP A 255 -22.72 11.74 -16.46
N ASN A 256 -21.76 11.12 -15.81
CA ASN A 256 -21.31 11.37 -14.44
C ASN A 256 -22.43 11.25 -13.38
N LYS A 257 -23.51 10.55 -13.70
CA LYS A 257 -24.70 10.34 -12.85
C LYS A 257 -24.97 8.87 -12.56
N ASN A 258 -24.95 8.06 -13.62
CA ASN A 258 -25.15 6.63 -13.53
C ASN A 258 -23.83 5.91 -13.24
N LEU A 259 -23.91 4.70 -12.68
CA LEU A 259 -22.76 3.87 -12.35
C LEU A 259 -22.81 2.57 -13.15
N TYR A 260 -21.66 2.11 -13.60
CA TYR A 260 -21.47 0.73 -14.00
C TYR A 260 -21.13 -0.11 -12.76
N PHE A 261 -21.91 -1.12 -12.54
CA PHE A 261 -21.79 -2.00 -11.39
C PHE A 261 -21.67 -3.46 -11.83
N LEU A 262 -20.76 -4.20 -11.24
CA LEU A 262 -20.65 -5.65 -11.42
C LEU A 262 -21.18 -6.33 -10.15
N THR A 263 -21.95 -7.40 -10.31
CA THR A 263 -22.44 -8.20 -9.17
C THR A 263 -22.61 -9.65 -9.56
N SER A 264 -22.37 -10.56 -8.61
CA SER A 264 -22.72 -11.98 -8.70
C SER A 264 -24.12 -12.27 -8.16
N THR A 265 -24.73 -11.31 -7.48
CA THR A 265 -26.13 -11.43 -7.02
C THR A 265 -27.07 -11.27 -8.20
N GLY A 266 -27.84 -12.28 -8.50
CA GLY A 266 -28.82 -12.32 -9.59
C GLY A 266 -30.13 -11.61 -9.27
#